data_654c9213d706c241960437fcca0df3dd
#
_entry.id   654c9213d706c241960437fcca0df3dd
#
_cell.length_a   1.000
_cell.length_b   1.000
_cell.length_c   1.000
_cell.angle_alpha   90.00
_cell.angle_beta   90.00
_cell.angle_gamma   90.00
#
_symmetry.space_group_name_H-M   'P 1'
#
loop_
_entity.id
_entity.type
_entity.pdbx_description
1 polymer ?
#
loop_
_entity_poly.entity_id
_entity_poly.type
_entity_poly.pdbx_seq_one_letter_code
_entity_poly.pdbx_strand_id
1 'polypeptide(L)'
;AITLLMNDTTTNKDTTSTAVNWKLMLDQIDLDRVAFAMQIPGDSLRLSTYIDKAGLTDGIVDLGSARYSASQFLLSGSSLSYDGSYSDPAPGFDPAHIALNDVNIRIDSLLYGGRDISARIKKFSANDRSGLTLSSLTGDISSDSTTIQVPGLLLKTPYSEIRLLATV
;
A
#
# COMPACT_ATOMS: atom_id res chain seq x y z
N ALA A 1 -5.78 -20.10 4.93
CA ALA A 1 -6.60 -18.98 5.40
C ALA A 1 -6.25 -18.73 6.87
N ILE A 2 -5.74 -17.55 7.17
CA ILE A 2 -5.49 -17.13 8.56
C ILE A 2 -6.66 -16.22 8.93
N THR A 3 -7.49 -16.69 9.86
CA THR A 3 -8.58 -15.89 10.43
C THR A 3 -8.10 -15.29 11.74
N LEU A 4 -7.93 -13.98 11.78
CA LEU A 4 -7.70 -13.22 13.02
C LEU A 4 -9.05 -12.91 13.65
N LEU A 5 -9.41 -13.64 14.70
CA LEU A 5 -10.55 -13.33 15.58
C LEU A 5 -10.06 -12.35 16.65
N MET A 6 -10.44 -11.07 16.52
CA MET A 6 -10.39 -10.15 17.65
C MET A 6 -11.63 -10.37 18.50
N ASN A 7 -11.47 -11.00 19.65
CA ASN A 7 -12.53 -11.15 20.63
C ASN A 7 -12.42 -9.99 21.62
N ASP A 8 -13.36 -9.07 21.53
CA ASP A 8 -13.50 -7.98 22.47
C ASP A 8 -14.39 -8.45 23.63
N THR A 9 -13.80 -8.69 24.78
CA THR A 9 -14.58 -8.88 26.01
C THR A 9 -13.84 -8.38 27.25
N THR A 10 -14.48 -7.41 27.87
CA THR A 10 -14.45 -7.01 29.28
C THR A 10 -13.37 -6.07 29.78
N THR A 11 -13.89 -4.88 30.07
CA THR A 11 -13.57 -3.97 31.18
C THR A 11 -12.72 -4.61 32.30
N ASN A 12 -11.46 -4.13 32.42
CA ASN A 12 -10.82 -3.95 33.71
C ASN A 12 -9.94 -2.71 33.65
N LYS A 13 -10.33 -1.71 34.45
CA LYS A 13 -9.55 -0.52 34.77
C LYS A 13 -8.36 -0.98 35.62
N ASP A 14 -7.19 -0.96 35.03
CA ASP A 14 -5.86 -0.75 35.61
C ASP A 14 -4.85 -1.23 34.55
N THR A 15 -4.56 -0.37 33.57
CA THR A 15 -3.42 -0.57 32.70
C THR A 15 -2.67 0.73 32.55
N THR A 16 -1.61 0.87 33.32
CA THR A 16 -0.42 1.52 32.78
C THR A 16 -0.05 0.80 31.49
N SER A 17 -0.49 1.29 30.36
CA SER A 17 -0.08 0.79 29.06
C SER A 17 1.42 1.07 28.92
N THR A 18 2.24 0.09 29.26
CA THR A 18 3.64 0.08 28.89
C THR A 18 3.68 0.09 27.37
N ALA A 19 4.06 1.21 26.79
CA ALA A 19 4.23 1.31 25.35
C ALA A 19 5.17 0.18 24.90
N VAL A 20 4.67 -0.67 24.00
CA VAL A 20 5.46 -1.80 23.50
C VAL A 20 6.47 -1.24 22.51
N ASN A 21 7.71 -1.11 22.93
CA ASN A 21 8.82 -0.59 22.12
C ASN A 21 9.55 -1.73 21.37
N TRP A 22 8.81 -2.51 20.59
CA TRP A 22 9.43 -3.57 19.80
C TRP A 22 9.95 -3.02 18.49
N LYS A 23 11.17 -3.41 18.17
CA LYS A 23 11.79 -3.19 16.88
C LYS A 23 12.09 -4.54 16.25
N LEU A 24 11.43 -4.81 15.13
CA LEU A 24 11.65 -6.02 14.33
C LEU A 24 12.55 -5.66 13.15
N MET A 25 13.56 -6.46 12.94
CA MET A 25 14.42 -6.44 11.76
C MET A 25 14.12 -7.68 10.93
N LEU A 26 13.82 -7.48 9.67
CA LEU A 26 13.36 -8.50 8.73
C LEU A 26 14.33 -8.52 7.56
N ASP A 27 15.20 -9.51 7.48
CA ASP A 27 16.16 -9.60 6.39
C ASP A 27 15.46 -9.79 5.05
N GLN A 28 14.51 -10.71 5.00
CA GLN A 28 13.72 -11.01 3.81
C GLN A 28 12.36 -11.57 4.15
N ILE A 29 11.35 -11.15 3.42
CA ILE A 29 10.02 -11.75 3.40
C ILE A 29 9.67 -12.04 1.95
N ASP A 30 9.26 -13.27 1.66
CA ASP A 30 8.72 -13.68 0.37
C ASP A 30 7.32 -14.24 0.56
N LEU A 31 6.38 -13.75 -0.24
CA LEU A 31 5.02 -14.26 -0.34
C LEU A 31 4.81 -14.85 -1.72
N ASP A 32 4.27 -16.05 -1.78
CA ASP A 32 3.93 -16.75 -3.03
C ASP A 32 2.49 -17.24 -2.95
N ARG A 33 1.66 -16.76 -3.86
CA ARG A 33 0.24 -17.13 -4.02
C ARG A 33 -0.59 -16.99 -2.75
N VAL A 34 -0.63 -15.77 -2.22
CA VAL A 34 -1.39 -15.42 -1.01
C VAL A 34 -2.67 -14.69 -1.39
N ALA A 35 -3.80 -15.17 -0.91
CA ALA A 35 -5.08 -14.48 -1.01
C ALA A 35 -5.48 -13.89 0.34
N PHE A 36 -5.89 -12.64 0.33
CA PHE A 36 -6.41 -11.93 1.50
C PHE A 36 -7.74 -11.27 1.16
N ALA A 37 -8.70 -11.36 2.08
CA ALA A 37 -9.96 -10.65 1.99
C ALA A 37 -10.35 -10.09 3.34
N MET A 38 -10.83 -8.86 3.36
CA MET A 38 -11.30 -8.14 4.53
C MET A 38 -12.65 -7.48 4.22
N GLN A 39 -13.56 -7.59 5.15
CA GLN A 39 -14.81 -6.84 5.14
C GLN A 39 -15.03 -6.25 6.53
N ILE A 40 -15.36 -4.97 6.58
CA ILE A 40 -15.71 -4.29 7.84
C ILE A 40 -17.23 -4.23 7.93
N PRO A 41 -17.86 -4.97 8.87
CA PRO A 41 -19.29 -4.91 9.08
C PRO A 41 -19.71 -3.50 9.56
N GLY A 42 -20.74 -2.93 8.92
CA GLY A 42 -21.21 -1.57 9.23
C GLY A 42 -20.60 -0.49 8.34
N ASP A 43 -19.40 -0.70 7.82
CA ASP A 43 -18.85 0.10 6.75
C ASP A 43 -19.02 -0.64 5.42
N SER A 44 -19.19 0.09 4.34
CA SER A 44 -19.28 -0.52 2.99
C SER A 44 -17.94 -1.09 2.50
N LEU A 45 -16.90 -1.05 3.33
CA LEU A 45 -15.54 -1.40 2.95
C LEU A 45 -15.37 -2.90 2.75
N ARG A 46 -15.03 -3.28 1.53
CA ARG A 46 -14.53 -4.61 1.17
C ARG A 46 -13.20 -4.46 0.45
N LEU A 47 -12.25 -5.23 0.89
CA LEU A 47 -10.92 -5.29 0.29
C LEU A 47 -10.59 -6.76 0.01
N SER A 48 -10.20 -7.08 -1.20
CA SER A 48 -9.63 -8.38 -1.53
C SER A 48 -8.40 -8.21 -2.40
N THR A 49 -7.40 -9.05 -2.16
CA THR A 49 -6.17 -9.05 -2.96
C THR A 49 -5.72 -10.49 -3.18
N TYR A 50 -5.20 -10.74 -4.36
CA TYR A 50 -4.42 -11.92 -4.66
C TYR A 50 -3.00 -11.49 -4.99
N ILE A 51 -2.06 -11.93 -4.19
CA ILE A 51 -0.63 -11.71 -4.34
C ILE A 51 -0.05 -12.93 -5.03
N ASP A 52 0.36 -12.80 -6.30
CA ASP A 52 1.10 -13.88 -6.96
C ASP A 52 2.49 -14.00 -6.36
N LYS A 53 3.25 -12.91 -6.35
CA LYS A 53 4.53 -12.82 -5.67
C LYS A 53 4.72 -11.46 -5.02
N ALA A 54 5.17 -11.45 -3.78
CA ALA A 54 5.66 -10.24 -3.13
C ALA A 54 6.96 -10.53 -2.39
N GLY A 55 7.85 -9.54 -2.36
CA GLY A 55 9.11 -9.59 -1.65
C GLY A 55 9.40 -8.29 -0.91
N LEU A 56 9.99 -8.40 0.27
CA LEU A 56 10.49 -7.28 1.05
C LEU A 56 11.89 -7.63 1.54
N THR A 57 12.82 -6.70 1.43
CA THR A 57 14.21 -6.87 1.85
C THR A 57 14.62 -5.78 2.81
N ASP A 58 15.40 -6.14 3.81
CA ASP A 58 15.92 -5.27 4.88
C ASP A 58 14.81 -4.41 5.52
N GLY A 59 13.74 -5.09 5.93
CA GLY A 59 12.60 -4.47 6.59
C GLY A 59 12.91 -4.10 8.04
N ILE A 60 12.47 -2.91 8.46
CA ILE A 60 12.47 -2.49 9.86
C ILE A 60 11.06 -2.06 10.25
N VAL A 61 10.53 -2.67 11.30
CA VAL A 61 9.26 -2.31 11.92
C VAL A 61 9.55 -1.87 13.35
N ASP A 62 9.49 -0.58 13.59
CA ASP A 62 9.65 0.04 14.91
C ASP A 62 8.29 0.49 15.44
N LEU A 63 7.71 -0.32 16.32
CA LEU A 63 6.40 -0.06 16.89
C LEU A 63 6.42 1.08 17.92
N GLY A 64 7.57 1.31 18.55
CA GLY A 64 7.71 2.39 19.54
C GLY A 64 7.67 3.77 18.91
N SER A 65 8.30 3.94 17.75
CA SER A 65 8.32 5.20 17.01
C SER A 65 7.32 5.24 15.83
N ALA A 66 6.56 4.16 15.61
CA ALA A 66 5.69 3.97 14.45
C ALA A 66 6.43 4.21 13.12
N ARG A 67 7.68 3.73 13.03
CA ARG A 67 8.53 3.84 11.83
C ARG A 67 8.68 2.50 11.14
N TYR A 68 8.50 2.52 9.83
CA TYR A 68 8.56 1.36 8.96
C TYR A 68 9.47 1.67 7.79
N SER A 69 10.41 0.79 7.49
CA SER A 69 11.29 0.98 6.34
C SER A 69 11.63 -0.35 5.67
N ALA A 70 11.99 -0.28 4.40
CA ALA A 70 12.52 -1.40 3.66
C ALA A 70 13.50 -0.89 2.60
N SER A 71 14.55 -1.64 2.32
CA SER A 71 15.46 -1.32 1.22
C SER A 71 14.80 -1.59 -0.13
N GLN A 72 13.93 -2.61 -0.21
CA GLN A 72 13.18 -2.94 -1.41
C GLN A 72 11.82 -3.56 -1.08
N PHE A 73 10.82 -3.19 -1.87
CA PHE A 73 9.52 -3.86 -1.94
C PHE A 73 9.20 -4.22 -3.39
N LEU A 74 8.82 -5.46 -3.60
CA LEU A 74 8.42 -6.02 -4.88
C LEU A 74 7.02 -6.60 -4.81
N LEU A 75 6.21 -6.37 -5.84
CA LEU A 75 4.94 -7.03 -6.06
C LEU A 75 4.83 -7.38 -7.54
N SER A 76 4.40 -8.58 -7.88
CA SER A 76 4.33 -9.04 -9.27
C SER A 76 3.06 -9.83 -9.52
N GLY A 77 2.41 -9.57 -10.67
CA GLY A 77 1.27 -10.35 -11.17
C GLY A 77 0.05 -10.37 -10.25
N SER A 78 -0.06 -9.41 -9.37
CA SER A 78 -1.06 -9.39 -8.30
C SER A 78 -2.36 -8.71 -8.73
N SER A 79 -3.42 -8.89 -7.95
CA SER A 79 -4.69 -8.19 -8.15
C SER A 79 -5.19 -7.59 -6.85
N LEU A 80 -5.96 -6.51 -6.97
CA LEU A 80 -6.57 -5.79 -5.86
C LEU A 80 -7.99 -5.40 -6.22
N SER A 81 -8.95 -5.70 -5.35
CA SER A 81 -10.31 -5.19 -5.44
C SER A 81 -10.62 -4.40 -4.16
N TYR A 82 -11.12 -3.21 -4.34
CA TYR A 82 -11.55 -2.31 -3.28
C TYR A 82 -12.95 -1.81 -3.61
N ASP A 83 -13.89 -2.05 -2.71
CA ASP A 83 -15.23 -1.52 -2.74
C ASP A 83 -15.46 -0.70 -1.46
N GLY A 84 -15.58 0.60 -1.60
CA GLY A 84 -15.80 1.56 -0.51
C GLY A 84 -17.25 2.08 -0.44
N SER A 85 -18.16 1.49 -1.22
CA SER A 85 -19.56 1.87 -1.30
C SER A 85 -20.45 0.66 -1.53
N TYR A 86 -21.72 0.74 -1.09
CA TYR A 86 -22.76 -0.23 -1.42
C TYR A 86 -23.46 0.08 -2.76
N SER A 87 -23.16 1.22 -3.40
CA SER A 87 -23.70 1.55 -4.72
C SER A 87 -23.13 0.64 -5.81
N ASP A 88 -23.80 0.56 -6.94
CA ASP A 88 -23.23 -0.06 -8.11
C ASP A 88 -22.09 0.79 -8.68
N PRO A 89 -21.04 0.15 -9.24
CA PRO A 89 -19.93 0.85 -9.86
C PRO A 89 -20.37 1.79 -10.97
N ALA A 90 -19.83 3.01 -10.96
CA ALA A 90 -20.06 3.96 -12.04
C ALA A 90 -19.29 3.57 -13.32
N PRO A 91 -19.77 3.97 -14.52
CA PRO A 91 -19.02 3.82 -15.76
C PRO A 91 -17.72 4.64 -15.74
N GLY A 92 -16.61 4.04 -16.21
CA GLY A 92 -15.30 4.65 -16.20
C GLY A 92 -14.54 4.39 -14.89
N PHE A 93 -13.54 5.23 -14.59
CA PHE A 93 -12.77 5.10 -13.35
C PHE A 93 -13.61 5.55 -12.16
N ASP A 94 -13.83 4.63 -11.24
CA ASP A 94 -14.61 4.85 -10.03
C ASP A 94 -13.73 4.63 -8.80
N PRO A 95 -13.34 5.69 -8.06
CA PRO A 95 -12.48 5.56 -6.90
C PRO A 95 -13.12 4.83 -5.71
N ALA A 96 -14.45 4.69 -5.69
CA ALA A 96 -15.17 3.90 -4.67
C ALA A 96 -15.18 2.40 -5.00
N HIS A 97 -14.89 2.03 -6.24
CA HIS A 97 -14.92 0.67 -6.75
C HIS A 97 -13.72 0.38 -7.65
N ILE A 98 -12.56 0.18 -7.07
CA ILE A 98 -11.31 -0.08 -7.79
C ILE A 98 -11.11 -1.58 -7.96
N ALA A 99 -10.77 -2.02 -9.16
CA ALA A 99 -10.39 -3.41 -9.42
C ALA A 99 -9.17 -3.45 -10.34
N LEU A 100 -8.02 -3.65 -9.75
CA LEU A 100 -6.73 -3.70 -10.43
C LEU A 100 -6.30 -5.12 -10.70
N ASN A 101 -5.79 -5.35 -11.90
CA ASN A 101 -5.17 -6.61 -12.35
C ASN A 101 -3.75 -6.33 -12.86
N ASP A 102 -2.94 -7.37 -12.93
CA ASP A 102 -1.54 -7.29 -13.36
C ASP A 102 -0.75 -6.21 -12.62
N VAL A 103 -1.02 -6.10 -11.32
CA VAL A 103 -0.34 -5.13 -10.46
C VAL A 103 1.10 -5.54 -10.29
N ASN A 104 2.01 -4.67 -10.76
CA ASN A 104 3.44 -4.85 -10.58
C ASN A 104 4.01 -3.59 -9.93
N ILE A 105 4.71 -3.76 -8.82
CA ILE A 105 5.31 -2.68 -8.05
C ILE A 105 6.76 -3.03 -7.77
N ARG A 106 7.64 -2.06 -7.93
CA ARG A 106 9.00 -2.07 -7.41
C ARG A 106 9.31 -0.72 -6.78
N ILE A 107 9.55 -0.74 -5.49
CA ILE A 107 9.92 0.43 -4.71
C ILE A 107 11.27 0.13 -4.06
N ASP A 108 12.22 1.05 -4.19
CA ASP A 108 13.48 1.03 -3.46
C ASP A 108 13.44 2.14 -2.39
N SER A 109 14.11 1.92 -1.27
CA SER A 109 14.24 2.91 -0.19
C SER A 109 12.91 3.43 0.37
N LEU A 110 12.00 2.50 0.71
CA LEU A 110 10.74 2.83 1.36
C LEU A 110 10.96 3.23 2.81
N LEU A 111 10.41 4.37 3.21
CA LEU A 111 10.34 4.84 4.60
C LEU A 111 8.94 5.40 4.86
N TYR A 112 8.36 5.00 5.98
CA TYR A 112 7.15 5.59 6.54
C TYR A 112 7.34 5.77 8.04
N GLY A 113 7.13 6.98 8.54
CA GLY A 113 7.26 7.26 9.97
C GLY A 113 6.52 8.54 10.35
N GLY A 114 5.25 8.42 10.69
CA GLY A 114 4.42 9.58 10.99
C GLY A 114 4.23 10.48 9.77
N ARG A 115 4.91 11.63 9.76
CA ARG A 115 4.88 12.58 8.62
C ARG A 115 6.02 12.38 7.63
N ASP A 116 7.04 11.62 8.04
CA ASP A 116 8.17 11.32 7.17
C ASP A 116 7.79 10.17 6.24
N ILE A 117 7.66 10.45 4.97
CA ILE A 117 7.43 9.45 3.93
C ILE A 117 8.51 9.62 2.87
N SER A 118 9.13 8.54 2.47
CA SER A 118 9.96 8.55 1.27
C SER A 118 9.85 7.22 0.53
N ALA A 119 9.83 7.31 -0.79
CA ALA A 119 9.78 6.13 -1.65
C ALA A 119 10.41 6.46 -3.00
N ARG A 120 11.22 5.55 -3.50
CA ARG A 120 11.71 5.58 -4.88
C ARG A 120 10.96 4.53 -5.69
N ILE A 121 10.00 4.97 -6.48
CA ILE A 121 9.19 4.11 -7.33
C ILE A 121 9.98 3.80 -8.59
N LYS A 122 10.45 2.57 -8.73
CA LYS A 122 11.15 2.08 -9.92
C LYS A 122 10.18 1.56 -10.98
N LYS A 123 9.04 1.06 -10.53
CA LYS A 123 7.96 0.60 -11.39
C LYS A 123 6.66 0.54 -10.59
N PHE A 124 5.60 1.04 -11.15
CA PHE A 124 4.24 0.69 -10.80
C PHE A 124 3.43 0.59 -12.08
N SER A 125 2.83 -0.54 -12.33
CA SER A 125 1.92 -0.76 -13.46
C SER A 125 0.72 -1.56 -13.00
N ALA A 126 -0.44 -1.29 -13.60
CA ALA A 126 -1.70 -1.97 -13.31
C ALA A 126 -2.71 -1.72 -14.41
N ASN A 127 -3.70 -2.63 -14.53
CA ASN A 127 -4.87 -2.46 -15.36
C ASN A 127 -6.11 -2.38 -14.47
N ASP A 128 -6.90 -1.32 -14.61
CA ASP A 128 -8.17 -1.20 -13.92
C ASP A 128 -9.32 -1.74 -14.78
N ARG A 129 -10.37 -2.25 -14.15
CA ARG A 129 -11.56 -2.79 -14.83
C ARG A 129 -12.28 -1.76 -15.72
N SER A 130 -12.10 -0.46 -15.45
CA SER A 130 -12.65 0.64 -16.27
C SER A 130 -11.99 0.76 -17.65
N GLY A 131 -10.93 -0.03 -17.92
CA GLY A 131 -10.11 0.08 -19.13
C GLY A 131 -8.93 1.03 -18.98
N LEU A 132 -8.78 1.69 -17.83
CA LEU A 132 -7.59 2.49 -17.54
C LEU A 132 -6.38 1.57 -17.39
N THR A 133 -5.37 1.76 -18.22
CA THR A 133 -4.09 1.08 -18.14
C THR A 133 -3.01 2.04 -17.69
N LEU A 134 -2.40 1.77 -16.54
CA LEU A 134 -1.18 2.40 -16.10
C LEU A 134 0.01 1.56 -16.58
N SER A 135 0.64 2.00 -17.67
CA SER A 135 1.79 1.27 -18.24
C SER A 135 3.02 1.37 -17.36
N SER A 136 3.27 2.54 -16.77
CA SER A 136 4.28 2.71 -15.74
C SER A 136 4.10 4.02 -14.96
N LEU A 137 4.42 3.97 -13.67
CA LEU A 137 4.68 5.12 -12.82
C LEU A 137 6.07 4.95 -12.22
N THR A 138 6.92 5.96 -12.37
CA THR A 138 8.28 5.99 -11.83
C THR A 138 8.59 7.36 -11.25
N GLY A 139 9.47 7.42 -10.25
CA GLY A 139 9.93 8.68 -9.67
C GLY A 139 10.13 8.58 -8.17
N ASP A 140 10.61 9.67 -7.60
CA ASP A 140 10.85 9.81 -6.18
C ASP A 140 9.74 10.64 -5.54
N ILE A 141 9.32 10.24 -4.33
CA ILE A 141 8.38 10.97 -3.48
C ILE A 141 9.03 11.06 -2.11
N SER A 142 9.03 12.24 -1.52
CA SER A 142 9.40 12.41 -0.12
C SER A 142 8.52 13.46 0.54
N SER A 143 8.23 13.25 1.82
CA SER A 143 7.60 14.26 2.66
C SER A 143 8.26 14.28 4.03
N ASP A 144 8.26 15.43 4.66
CA ASP A 144 8.57 15.65 6.06
C ASP A 144 7.40 16.39 6.75
N SER A 145 7.64 16.91 7.94
CA SER A 145 6.60 17.62 8.70
C SER A 145 6.07 18.90 8.03
N THR A 146 6.76 19.43 7.04
CA THR A 146 6.52 20.76 6.45
C THR A 146 6.45 20.76 4.93
N THR A 147 7.05 19.79 4.27
CA THR A 147 7.26 19.84 2.82
C THR A 147 6.95 18.50 2.18
N ILE A 148 6.27 18.54 1.04
CA ILE A 148 6.12 17.40 0.13
C ILE A 148 6.93 17.69 -1.14
N GLN A 149 7.81 16.78 -1.49
CA GLN A 149 8.67 16.91 -2.67
C GLN A 149 8.40 15.75 -3.64
N VAL A 150 8.16 16.10 -4.89
CA VAL A 150 8.01 15.18 -6.02
C VAL A 150 8.93 15.67 -7.15
N PRO A 151 10.23 15.37 -7.09
CA PRO A 151 11.21 15.95 -8.01
C PRO A 151 11.08 15.45 -9.44
N GLY A 152 10.32 14.42 -9.71
CA GLY A 152 10.16 13.91 -11.06
C GLY A 152 9.34 12.63 -11.13
N LEU A 153 8.02 12.74 -10.93
CA LEU A 153 7.10 11.63 -11.14
C LEU A 153 6.72 11.55 -12.62
N LEU A 154 6.93 10.38 -13.24
CA LEU A 154 6.59 10.10 -14.61
C LEU A 154 5.53 9.02 -14.68
N LEU A 155 4.35 9.39 -15.16
CA LEU A 155 3.22 8.50 -15.40
C LEU A 155 3.05 8.26 -16.88
N LYS A 156 2.94 7.01 -17.30
CA LYS A 156 2.68 6.60 -18.69
C LYS A 156 1.45 5.72 -18.76
N THR A 157 0.62 6.03 -19.74
CA THR A 157 -0.46 5.15 -20.22
C THR A 157 -0.14 4.72 -21.65
N PRO A 158 -0.93 3.85 -22.30
CA PRO A 158 -0.74 3.56 -23.72
C PRO A 158 -0.83 4.77 -24.65
N TYR A 159 -1.48 5.85 -24.20
CA TYR A 159 -1.83 7.00 -25.05
C TYR A 159 -1.26 8.32 -24.55
N SER A 160 -0.68 8.37 -23.35
CA SER A 160 -0.23 9.62 -22.74
C SER A 160 0.97 9.45 -21.83
N GLU A 161 1.73 10.52 -21.69
CA GLU A 161 2.81 10.65 -20.72
C GLU A 161 2.61 11.93 -19.92
N ILE A 162 2.64 11.83 -18.60
CA ILE A 162 2.50 12.96 -17.67
C ILE A 162 3.74 13.02 -16.80
N ARG A 163 4.37 14.18 -16.74
CA ARG A 163 5.48 14.46 -15.83
C ARG A 163 5.03 15.48 -14.78
N LEU A 164 5.19 15.10 -13.51
CA LEU A 164 4.89 15.95 -12.37
C LEU A 164 6.18 16.33 -11.65
N LEU A 165 6.34 17.64 -11.41
CA LEU A 165 7.37 18.22 -10.56
C LEU A 165 6.64 19.10 -9.56
N ALA A 166 6.78 18.82 -8.29
CA ALA A 166 6.11 19.58 -7.23
C ALA A 166 6.98 19.70 -5.98
N THR A 167 6.90 20.85 -5.34
CA THR A 167 7.37 21.09 -3.97
C THR A 167 6.31 21.94 -3.28
N VAL A 168 5.75 21.46 -2.20
CA VAL A 168 4.69 22.12 -1.45
C VAL A 168 5.04 22.14 0.03
#